data_e76210cea6494efc0e3d2e21daa41c32
#
_entry.id   e76210cea6494efc0e3d2e21daa41c32
#
_cell.length_a   1.000
_cell.length_b   1.000
_cell.length_c   1.000
_cell.angle_alpha   90.00
_cell.angle_beta   90.00
_cell.angle_gamma   90.00
#
_symmetry.space_group_name_H-M   'P 1'
#
loop_
_entity.id
_entity.type
_entity.pdbx_description
1 polymer ?
#
loop_
_entity_poly.entity_id
_entity_poly.type
_entity_poly.pdbx_seq_one_letter_code
_entity_poly.pdbx_strand_id
1 'polypeptide(L)'
;RPIGSTAGISISPDGESIWIFDRCGANDCVGSDLDPIMQFDLDGNQLKSFGSQMFVRPHGLHIDFEGNVWVTDGEGPDGKDSRRDGIGHQVFKFSPEGEVLMTLGKPGLAGEGHYEFNQPSSVLVAPDGSIFIGDGHGGASNSRIMKYSASGEFLLSWGSQGSEPGQFAVPHDLAMDSAGRIFVGDRGNNRVQIFDQEGNFIKEWPQFGRPSGLFIDDNDMLYVTDSSSENR
;
A
#
# COMPACT_ATOMS: atom_id res chain seq x y z
N ARG A 1 19.29 7.01 -12.99
CA ARG A 1 18.12 7.71 -13.57
C ARG A 1 17.53 8.73 -12.58
N PRO A 2 16.80 9.75 -13.01
CA PRO A 2 16.05 10.58 -12.08
C PRO A 2 14.98 9.74 -11.39
N ILE A 3 14.84 9.91 -10.07
CA ILE A 3 13.71 9.40 -9.29
C ILE A 3 12.57 10.39 -9.46
N GLY A 4 11.37 9.90 -9.70
CA GLY A 4 10.16 10.71 -9.85
C GLY A 4 9.36 10.82 -8.56
N SER A 5 8.03 10.72 -8.67
CA SER A 5 7.16 10.68 -7.50
C SER A 5 7.30 9.32 -6.82
N THR A 6 8.08 9.25 -5.73
CA THR A 6 8.17 8.07 -4.88
C THR A 6 6.85 7.87 -4.14
N ALA A 7 6.23 6.72 -4.35
CA ALA A 7 4.93 6.38 -3.76
C ALA A 7 5.05 5.60 -2.45
N GLY A 8 6.07 4.74 -2.34
CA GLY A 8 6.34 3.95 -1.16
C GLY A 8 7.83 3.86 -0.86
N ILE A 9 8.17 3.74 0.41
CA ILE A 9 9.51 3.50 0.92
C ILE A 9 9.42 2.48 2.07
N SER A 10 10.37 1.54 2.13
CA SER A 10 10.48 0.58 3.22
C SER A 10 11.93 0.19 3.46
N ILE A 11 12.24 -0.21 4.68
CA ILE A 11 13.57 -0.67 5.08
C ILE A 11 13.59 -2.20 5.02
N SER A 12 14.69 -2.79 4.57
CA SER A 12 14.88 -4.24 4.63
C SER A 12 14.91 -4.73 6.09
N PRO A 13 14.50 -5.98 6.36
CA PRO A 13 14.46 -6.53 7.73
C PRO A 13 15.80 -6.53 8.47
N ASP A 14 16.93 -6.57 7.74
CA ASP A 14 18.28 -6.45 8.28
C ASP A 14 18.70 -5.02 8.62
N GLY A 15 17.92 -4.01 8.19
CA GLY A 15 18.23 -2.59 8.36
C GLY A 15 19.33 -2.07 7.44
N GLU A 16 19.88 -2.86 6.51
CA GLU A 16 21.04 -2.51 5.69
C GLU A 16 20.71 -1.91 4.34
N SER A 17 19.45 -1.88 3.95
CA SER A 17 19.01 -1.34 2.65
C SER A 17 17.61 -0.73 2.70
N ILE A 18 17.32 0.10 1.70
CA ILE A 18 16.05 0.82 1.53
C ILE A 18 15.45 0.43 0.19
N TRP A 19 14.18 0.09 0.21
CA TRP A 19 13.37 -0.14 -0.99
C TRP A 19 12.51 1.08 -1.29
N ILE A 20 12.39 1.40 -2.58
CA ILE A 20 11.60 2.52 -3.10
C ILE A 20 10.68 2.00 -4.20
N PHE A 21 9.43 2.46 -4.19
CA PHE A 21 8.47 2.26 -5.27
C PHE A 21 8.18 3.61 -5.94
N ASP A 22 8.73 3.79 -7.14
CA ASP A 22 8.75 5.05 -7.88
C ASP A 22 7.74 5.01 -9.03
N ARG A 23 7.16 6.14 -9.35
CA ARG A 23 6.24 6.29 -10.50
C ARG A 23 6.99 6.57 -11.82
N CYS A 24 8.05 5.81 -12.08
CA CYS A 24 8.80 5.82 -13.34
C CYS A 24 9.31 7.21 -13.77
N GLY A 25 9.74 8.03 -12.81
CA GLY A 25 10.19 9.39 -13.08
C GLY A 25 9.07 10.39 -13.41
N ALA A 26 7.80 9.98 -13.28
CA ALA A 26 6.61 10.75 -13.58
C ALA A 26 5.58 10.65 -12.45
N ASN A 27 4.28 10.60 -12.75
CA ASN A 27 3.20 10.36 -11.79
C ASN A 27 2.48 9.01 -12.03
N ASP A 28 2.85 8.28 -13.06
CA ASP A 28 2.46 6.90 -13.36
C ASP A 28 3.56 6.19 -14.16
N CYS A 29 3.38 4.88 -14.40
CA CYS A 29 4.33 4.05 -15.16
C CYS A 29 3.79 3.61 -16.52
N VAL A 30 2.69 4.18 -16.99
CA VAL A 30 2.04 3.78 -18.24
C VAL A 30 2.96 3.94 -19.44
N GLY A 31 3.31 2.81 -20.08
CA GLY A 31 4.19 2.78 -21.24
C GLY A 31 5.67 3.11 -20.96
N SER A 32 6.08 3.06 -19.68
CA SER A 32 7.47 3.26 -19.27
C SER A 32 8.23 1.94 -19.25
N ASP A 33 9.47 1.96 -19.77
CA ASP A 33 10.42 0.85 -19.68
C ASP A 33 11.29 0.92 -18.39
N LEU A 34 11.04 1.88 -17.51
CA LEU A 34 11.78 2.03 -16.26
C LEU A 34 11.29 1.05 -15.21
N ASP A 35 12.20 0.47 -14.45
CA ASP A 35 11.90 -0.35 -13.28
C ASP A 35 11.42 0.52 -12.11
N PRO A 36 10.19 0.39 -11.63
CA PRO A 36 9.69 1.22 -10.55
C PRO A 36 10.12 0.76 -9.16
N ILE A 37 10.43 -0.53 -8.96
CA ILE A 37 10.89 -1.07 -7.68
C ILE A 37 12.41 -1.03 -7.68
N MET A 38 12.99 -0.37 -6.67
CA MET A 38 14.44 -0.18 -6.56
C MET A 38 14.90 -0.42 -5.13
N GLN A 39 16.07 -1.07 -4.98
CA GLN A 39 16.77 -1.23 -3.71
C GLN A 39 18.05 -0.40 -3.73
N PHE A 40 18.32 0.27 -2.61
CA PHE A 40 19.54 1.05 -2.39
C PHE A 40 20.19 0.64 -1.08
N ASP A 41 21.53 0.68 -1.03
CA ASP A 41 22.26 0.63 0.23
C ASP A 41 22.13 1.95 1.01
N LEU A 42 22.66 2.00 2.23
CA LEU A 42 22.58 3.20 3.07
C LEU A 42 23.49 4.34 2.59
N ASP A 43 24.40 4.07 1.66
CA ASP A 43 25.24 5.08 0.98
C ASP A 43 24.54 5.67 -0.26
N GLY A 44 23.35 5.14 -0.62
CA GLY A 44 22.55 5.58 -1.77
C GLY A 44 22.95 4.96 -3.09
N ASN A 45 23.74 3.88 -3.09
CA ASN A 45 24.05 3.14 -4.32
C ASN A 45 22.88 2.19 -4.65
N GLN A 46 22.42 2.20 -5.90
CA GLN A 46 21.39 1.29 -6.35
C GLN A 46 21.92 -0.14 -6.43
N LEU A 47 21.28 -1.05 -5.71
CA LEU A 47 21.65 -2.47 -5.68
C LEU A 47 20.87 -3.28 -6.71
N LYS A 48 19.55 -3.05 -6.82
CA LYS A 48 18.63 -3.79 -7.70
C LYS A 48 17.54 -2.87 -8.25
N SER A 49 16.95 -3.28 -9.38
CA SER A 49 15.66 -2.74 -9.85
C SER A 49 14.92 -3.76 -10.70
N PHE A 50 13.58 -3.70 -10.69
CA PHE A 50 12.72 -4.56 -11.50
C PHE A 50 11.28 -4.01 -11.59
N GLY A 51 10.44 -4.69 -12.38
CA GLY A 51 9.00 -4.43 -12.47
C GLY A 51 8.60 -3.48 -13.59
N SER A 52 9.48 -3.24 -14.60
CA SER A 52 9.12 -2.43 -15.76
C SER A 52 7.88 -2.97 -16.49
N GLN A 53 7.05 -2.07 -17.02
CA GLN A 53 5.84 -2.35 -17.80
C GLN A 53 4.72 -3.12 -17.02
N MET A 54 4.85 -3.32 -15.71
CA MET A 54 3.88 -4.08 -14.92
C MET A 54 2.79 -3.22 -14.28
N PHE A 55 3.00 -1.90 -14.15
CA PHE A 55 2.18 -1.04 -13.31
C PHE A 55 1.56 0.12 -14.07
N VAL A 56 0.34 0.47 -13.69
CA VAL A 56 -0.29 1.73 -14.05
C VAL A 56 0.19 2.81 -13.08
N ARG A 57 -0.11 2.66 -11.79
CA ARG A 57 0.22 3.67 -10.78
C ARG A 57 0.77 3.04 -9.51
N PRO A 58 2.09 2.94 -9.38
CA PRO A 58 2.75 2.54 -8.15
C PRO A 58 2.20 3.28 -6.93
N HIS A 59 1.86 2.53 -5.83
CA HIS A 59 1.31 3.15 -4.64
C HIS A 59 1.92 2.61 -3.35
N GLY A 60 1.38 1.59 -2.71
CA GLY A 60 1.90 1.03 -1.47
C GLY A 60 3.13 0.14 -1.67
N LEU A 61 4.04 0.15 -0.70
CA LEU A 61 5.20 -0.72 -0.63
C LEU A 61 5.38 -1.22 0.80
N HIS A 62 5.59 -2.53 0.96
CA HIS A 62 5.93 -3.17 2.22
C HIS A 62 6.99 -4.26 1.99
N ILE A 63 7.93 -4.42 2.91
CA ILE A 63 8.87 -5.53 2.92
C ILE A 63 8.50 -6.45 4.07
N ASP A 64 8.22 -7.73 3.77
CA ASP A 64 7.88 -8.70 4.80
C ASP A 64 9.14 -9.23 5.54
N PHE A 65 8.93 -10.00 6.59
CA PHE A 65 10.01 -10.54 7.44
C PHE A 65 10.97 -11.49 6.71
N GLU A 66 10.55 -12.03 5.56
CA GLU A 66 11.40 -12.87 4.70
C GLU A 66 12.16 -12.03 3.66
N GLY A 67 11.95 -10.71 3.63
CA GLY A 67 12.55 -9.79 2.67
C GLY A 67 11.81 -9.72 1.34
N ASN A 68 10.62 -10.34 1.21
CA ASN A 68 9.84 -10.22 -0.03
C ASN A 68 9.23 -8.84 -0.16
N VAL A 69 9.12 -8.38 -1.39
CA VAL A 69 8.64 -7.04 -1.74
C VAL A 69 7.17 -7.10 -2.12
N TRP A 70 6.35 -6.43 -1.33
CA TRP A 70 4.91 -6.29 -1.58
C TRP A 70 4.58 -4.90 -2.08
N VAL A 71 3.80 -4.81 -3.17
CA VAL A 71 3.43 -3.53 -3.77
C VAL A 71 1.98 -3.53 -4.24
N THR A 72 1.38 -2.33 -4.26
CA THR A 72 0.04 -2.13 -4.80
C THR A 72 0.07 -1.30 -6.07
N ASP A 73 -0.76 -1.66 -7.07
CA ASP A 73 -1.01 -0.85 -8.25
C ASP A 73 -2.37 -0.15 -8.12
N GLY A 74 -2.31 1.12 -7.74
CA GLY A 74 -3.45 1.93 -7.28
C GLY A 74 -4.40 2.43 -8.36
N GLU A 75 -4.16 2.16 -9.63
CA GLU A 75 -5.07 2.51 -10.73
C GLU A 75 -5.11 1.40 -11.78
N GLY A 76 -6.01 1.52 -12.75
CA GLY A 76 -6.16 0.61 -13.88
C GLY A 76 -6.67 1.33 -15.12
N PRO A 77 -7.36 0.62 -16.01
CA PRO A 77 -7.93 1.18 -17.24
C PRO A 77 -8.85 2.37 -16.96
N ASP A 78 -8.70 3.42 -17.75
CA ASP A 78 -9.50 4.65 -17.67
C ASP A 78 -10.38 4.87 -18.92
N GLY A 79 -10.33 3.92 -19.86
CA GLY A 79 -11.04 3.98 -21.14
C GLY A 79 -10.49 5.00 -22.12
N LYS A 80 -9.35 5.64 -21.82
CA LYS A 80 -8.73 6.67 -22.66
C LYS A 80 -7.38 6.24 -23.20
N ASP A 81 -6.60 5.53 -22.41
CA ASP A 81 -5.26 5.06 -22.77
C ASP A 81 -5.22 3.53 -22.77
N SER A 82 -5.22 2.94 -23.95
CA SER A 82 -5.20 1.47 -24.12
C SER A 82 -3.94 0.78 -23.57
N ARG A 83 -2.88 1.53 -23.25
CA ARG A 83 -1.69 0.98 -22.59
C ARG A 83 -1.98 0.57 -21.14
N ARG A 84 -3.09 1.00 -20.56
CA ARG A 84 -3.60 0.60 -19.24
C ARG A 84 -4.44 -0.68 -19.28
N ASP A 85 -4.84 -1.14 -20.47
CA ASP A 85 -5.76 -2.29 -20.62
C ASP A 85 -5.11 -3.57 -20.12
N GLY A 86 -5.80 -4.29 -19.24
CA GLY A 86 -5.32 -5.55 -18.68
C GLY A 86 -4.26 -5.45 -17.59
N ILE A 87 -3.95 -4.26 -17.06
CA ILE A 87 -3.05 -4.05 -15.92
C ILE A 87 -3.70 -3.15 -14.88
N GLY A 88 -3.18 -3.18 -13.65
CA GLY A 88 -3.67 -2.33 -12.55
C GLY A 88 -4.71 -2.99 -11.64
N HIS A 89 -5.04 -2.30 -10.56
CA HIS A 89 -5.92 -2.75 -9.47
C HIS A 89 -5.48 -4.07 -8.84
N GLN A 90 -4.16 -4.26 -8.67
CA GLN A 90 -3.56 -5.49 -8.17
C GLN A 90 -2.60 -5.24 -7.02
N VAL A 91 -2.31 -6.31 -6.27
CA VAL A 91 -1.26 -6.38 -5.27
C VAL A 91 -0.32 -7.51 -5.67
N PHE A 92 0.98 -7.24 -5.64
CA PHE A 92 2.02 -8.21 -6.01
C PHE A 92 2.92 -8.51 -4.83
N LYS A 93 3.32 -9.78 -4.70
CA LYS A 93 4.46 -10.22 -3.90
C LYS A 93 5.59 -10.62 -4.84
N PHE A 94 6.76 -10.04 -4.67
CA PHE A 94 7.98 -10.42 -5.37
C PHE A 94 8.99 -11.02 -4.40
N SER A 95 9.84 -11.93 -4.90
CA SER A 95 11.08 -12.26 -4.20
C SER A 95 12.01 -11.03 -4.17
N PRO A 96 13.03 -11.03 -3.30
CA PRO A 96 14.06 -9.97 -3.31
C PRO A 96 14.80 -9.85 -4.65
N GLU A 97 14.74 -10.86 -5.51
CA GLU A 97 15.35 -10.91 -6.85
C GLU A 97 14.40 -10.42 -7.96
N GLY A 98 13.12 -10.14 -7.61
CA GLY A 98 12.13 -9.61 -8.55
C GLY A 98 11.27 -10.68 -9.24
N GLU A 99 11.28 -11.94 -8.76
CA GLU A 99 10.36 -12.96 -9.25
C GLU A 99 8.96 -12.76 -8.63
N VAL A 100 7.90 -12.82 -9.43
CA VAL A 100 6.52 -12.75 -8.95
C VAL A 100 6.18 -14.03 -8.21
N LEU A 101 5.96 -13.94 -6.90
CA LEU A 101 5.60 -15.07 -6.03
C LEU A 101 4.08 -15.18 -5.83
N MET A 102 3.36 -14.05 -5.82
CA MET A 102 1.90 -13.99 -5.67
C MET A 102 1.34 -12.76 -6.35
N THR A 103 0.11 -12.90 -6.85
CA THR A 103 -0.69 -11.77 -7.34
C THR A 103 -2.10 -11.88 -6.76
N LEU A 104 -2.59 -10.80 -6.15
CA LEU A 104 -3.96 -10.65 -5.71
C LEU A 104 -4.65 -9.58 -6.57
N GLY A 105 -5.94 -9.75 -6.81
CA GLY A 105 -6.70 -8.89 -7.72
C GLY A 105 -6.75 -9.43 -9.15
N LYS A 106 -7.69 -8.92 -9.92
CA LYS A 106 -7.86 -9.26 -11.34
C LYS A 106 -7.25 -8.14 -12.20
N PRO A 107 -6.32 -8.46 -13.11
CA PRO A 107 -5.61 -7.44 -13.87
C PRO A 107 -6.56 -6.52 -14.64
N GLY A 108 -6.47 -5.23 -14.41
CA GLY A 108 -7.26 -4.20 -15.07
C GLY A 108 -8.74 -4.13 -14.69
N LEU A 109 -9.19 -4.90 -13.70
CA LEU A 109 -10.59 -4.94 -13.28
C LEU A 109 -10.77 -4.29 -11.90
N ALA A 110 -11.43 -3.12 -11.88
CA ALA A 110 -11.92 -2.52 -10.64
C ALA A 110 -13.19 -3.25 -10.18
N GLY A 111 -13.29 -3.53 -8.86
CA GLY A 111 -14.47 -4.20 -8.32
C GLY A 111 -14.52 -4.25 -6.79
N GLU A 112 -15.62 -4.80 -6.28
CA GLU A 112 -15.90 -4.94 -4.85
C GLU A 112 -15.87 -6.41 -4.37
N GLY A 113 -15.54 -7.35 -5.26
CA GLY A 113 -15.44 -8.78 -4.93
C GLY A 113 -14.27 -9.08 -3.98
N HIS A 114 -14.23 -10.32 -3.47
CA HIS A 114 -13.18 -10.76 -2.54
C HIS A 114 -11.78 -10.81 -3.18
N TYR A 115 -11.70 -10.91 -4.49
CA TYR A 115 -10.46 -10.90 -5.27
C TYR A 115 -10.49 -9.82 -6.35
N GLU A 116 -11.11 -8.69 -6.05
CA GLU A 116 -11.16 -7.51 -6.89
C GLU A 116 -10.85 -6.30 -6.00
N PHE A 117 -10.07 -5.38 -6.51
CA PHE A 117 -9.76 -4.13 -5.83
C PHE A 117 -10.22 -2.96 -6.68
N ASN A 118 -10.44 -1.83 -6.03
CA ASN A 118 -10.66 -0.56 -6.71
C ASN A 118 -9.78 0.50 -6.07
N GLN A 119 -8.59 0.70 -6.63
CA GLN A 119 -7.53 1.57 -6.16
C GLN A 119 -6.89 1.10 -4.83
N PRO A 120 -6.28 -0.11 -4.79
CA PRO A 120 -5.57 -0.55 -3.58
C PRO A 120 -4.42 0.40 -3.26
N SER A 121 -4.42 0.94 -2.04
CA SER A 121 -3.52 2.02 -1.61
C SER A 121 -2.34 1.52 -0.80
N SER A 122 -2.51 0.50 0.02
CA SER A 122 -1.48 -0.01 0.93
C SER A 122 -1.56 -1.52 1.07
N VAL A 123 -0.44 -2.14 1.40
CA VAL A 123 -0.33 -3.54 1.79
C VAL A 123 0.55 -3.65 3.02
N LEU A 124 0.15 -4.51 3.96
CA LEU A 124 0.85 -4.82 5.20
C LEU A 124 0.82 -6.33 5.42
N VAL A 125 1.95 -6.92 5.79
CA VAL A 125 2.03 -8.35 6.13
C VAL A 125 2.38 -8.50 7.60
N ALA A 126 1.50 -9.20 8.33
CA ALA A 126 1.70 -9.49 9.74
C ALA A 126 2.74 -10.59 9.97
N PRO A 127 3.29 -10.73 11.20
CA PRO A 127 4.27 -11.77 11.53
C PRO A 127 3.78 -13.20 11.30
N ASP A 128 2.48 -13.46 11.35
CA ASP A 128 1.87 -14.76 11.06
C ASP A 128 1.65 -15.01 9.55
N GLY A 129 2.04 -14.06 8.72
CA GLY A 129 1.86 -14.08 7.27
C GLY A 129 0.50 -13.56 6.79
N SER A 130 -0.43 -13.18 7.68
CA SER A 130 -1.69 -12.55 7.28
C SER A 130 -1.44 -11.26 6.50
N ILE A 131 -2.16 -11.09 5.38
CA ILE A 131 -1.99 -9.96 4.46
C ILE A 131 -3.17 -9.01 4.66
N PHE A 132 -2.87 -7.73 4.90
CA PHE A 132 -3.87 -6.67 4.99
C PHE A 132 -3.70 -5.70 3.82
N ILE A 133 -4.81 -5.34 3.17
CA ILE A 133 -4.81 -4.44 2.01
C ILE A 133 -5.78 -3.31 2.28
N GLY A 134 -5.30 -2.08 2.22
CA GLY A 134 -6.12 -0.88 2.13
C GLY A 134 -6.66 -0.77 0.71
N ASP A 135 -7.97 -0.91 0.53
CA ASP A 135 -8.60 -0.89 -0.78
C ASP A 135 -9.48 0.35 -0.92
N GLY A 136 -8.92 1.37 -1.56
CA GLY A 136 -9.57 2.64 -1.82
C GLY A 136 -8.64 3.85 -1.69
N HIS A 137 -8.65 4.72 -2.71
CA HIS A 137 -7.80 5.92 -2.75
C HIS A 137 -8.60 7.23 -2.94
N GLY A 138 -9.91 7.17 -2.96
CA GLY A 138 -10.82 8.31 -3.08
C GLY A 138 -11.70 8.28 -4.32
N GLY A 139 -12.58 9.28 -4.45
CA GLY A 139 -13.56 9.30 -5.54
C GLY A 139 -14.56 8.17 -5.44
N ALA A 140 -14.77 7.43 -6.53
CA ALA A 140 -15.66 6.26 -6.60
C ALA A 140 -14.91 4.93 -6.35
N SER A 141 -13.78 4.95 -5.63
CA SER A 141 -13.05 3.74 -5.24
C SER A 141 -13.71 3.05 -4.04
N ASN A 142 -13.19 1.88 -3.67
CA ASN A 142 -13.60 1.20 -2.44
C ASN A 142 -13.16 2.00 -1.19
N SER A 143 -13.66 1.61 -0.03
CA SER A 143 -13.32 2.25 1.26
C SER A 143 -13.30 1.18 2.35
N ARG A 144 -12.38 0.22 2.21
CA ARG A 144 -12.33 -0.98 3.06
C ARG A 144 -10.91 -1.46 3.30
N ILE A 145 -10.77 -2.29 4.32
CA ILE A 145 -9.57 -3.10 4.56
C ILE A 145 -9.93 -4.55 4.26
N MET A 146 -9.05 -5.25 3.55
CA MET A 146 -9.18 -6.66 3.21
C MET A 146 -8.12 -7.47 3.94
N LYS A 147 -8.49 -8.62 4.54
CA LYS A 147 -7.56 -9.57 5.16
C LYS A 147 -7.54 -10.87 4.37
N TYR A 148 -6.33 -11.36 4.10
CA TYR A 148 -6.07 -12.64 3.46
C TYR A 148 -5.12 -13.50 4.31
N SER A 149 -5.15 -14.81 4.11
CA SER A 149 -4.14 -15.73 4.66
C SER A 149 -2.79 -15.52 3.97
N ALA A 150 -1.75 -16.13 4.52
CA ALA A 150 -0.41 -16.17 3.91
C ALA A 150 -0.40 -16.81 2.50
N SER A 151 -1.39 -17.66 2.17
CA SER A 151 -1.57 -18.26 0.85
C SER A 151 -2.43 -17.42 -0.11
N GLY A 152 -2.92 -16.24 0.32
CA GLY A 152 -3.77 -15.37 -0.49
C GLY A 152 -5.27 -15.74 -0.48
N GLU A 153 -5.73 -16.59 0.45
CA GLU A 153 -7.15 -16.89 0.61
C GLU A 153 -7.85 -15.77 1.38
N PHE A 154 -8.99 -15.28 0.85
CA PHE A 154 -9.78 -14.27 1.54
C PHE A 154 -10.28 -14.76 2.89
N LEU A 155 -10.09 -13.96 3.93
CA LEU A 155 -10.54 -14.26 5.29
C LEU A 155 -11.71 -13.37 5.72
N LEU A 156 -11.53 -12.05 5.65
CA LEU A 156 -12.56 -11.08 6.01
C LEU A 156 -12.28 -9.70 5.41
N SER A 157 -13.26 -8.82 5.48
CA SER A 157 -13.08 -7.39 5.18
C SER A 157 -13.94 -6.54 6.11
N TRP A 158 -13.51 -5.30 6.33
CA TRP A 158 -14.28 -4.32 7.09
C TRP A 158 -14.13 -2.93 6.49
N GLY A 159 -15.04 -2.04 6.89
CA GLY A 159 -15.10 -0.67 6.41
C GLY A 159 -16.12 -0.46 5.30
N SER A 160 -16.51 0.78 5.17
CA SER A 160 -17.39 1.30 4.11
C SER A 160 -17.15 2.79 3.97
N GLN A 161 -17.63 3.40 2.89
CA GLN A 161 -17.55 4.85 2.68
C GLN A 161 -18.28 5.59 3.81
N GLY A 162 -17.61 6.53 4.47
CA GLY A 162 -18.19 7.38 5.49
C GLY A 162 -17.19 7.98 6.47
N SER A 163 -17.71 8.55 7.57
CA SER A 163 -16.93 9.23 8.61
C SER A 163 -17.16 8.70 10.02
N GLU A 164 -18.08 7.77 10.23
CA GLU A 164 -18.30 7.13 11.53
C GLU A 164 -17.14 6.18 11.87
N PRO A 165 -16.98 5.78 13.14
CA PRO A 165 -16.02 4.75 13.53
C PRO A 165 -16.16 3.47 12.69
N GLY A 166 -15.05 2.99 12.12
CA GLY A 166 -15.04 1.84 11.21
C GLY A 166 -15.41 2.15 9.78
N GLN A 167 -15.79 3.38 9.43
CA GLN A 167 -15.95 3.85 8.07
C GLN A 167 -14.69 4.60 7.59
N PHE A 168 -14.47 4.67 6.29
CA PHE A 168 -13.31 5.34 5.69
C PHE A 168 -13.75 6.26 4.54
N ALA A 169 -13.04 7.38 4.39
CA ALA A 169 -13.11 8.15 3.15
C ALA A 169 -11.95 7.77 2.21
N VAL A 170 -10.75 7.63 2.73
CA VAL A 170 -9.56 7.18 1.99
C VAL A 170 -8.65 6.38 2.94
N PRO A 171 -8.77 5.04 3.03
CA PRO A 171 -7.84 4.21 3.79
C PRO A 171 -6.49 4.16 3.05
N HIS A 172 -5.61 5.14 3.35
CA HIS A 172 -4.46 5.43 2.50
C HIS A 172 -3.23 4.61 2.82
N ASP A 173 -2.96 4.36 4.10
CA ASP A 173 -1.82 3.56 4.54
C ASP A 173 -2.12 2.76 5.79
N LEU A 174 -1.36 1.68 5.99
CA LEU A 174 -1.50 0.71 7.07
C LEU A 174 -0.19 0.55 7.82
N ALA A 175 -0.27 0.43 9.14
CA ALA A 175 0.82 -0.01 10.00
C ALA A 175 0.30 -0.96 11.08
N MET A 176 1.19 -1.75 11.68
CA MET A 176 0.87 -2.68 12.78
C MET A 176 1.84 -2.46 13.93
N ASP A 177 1.34 -2.48 15.16
CA ASP A 177 2.18 -2.47 16.34
C ASP A 177 2.51 -3.88 16.86
N SER A 178 3.36 -3.97 17.89
CA SER A 178 3.78 -5.24 18.48
C SER A 178 2.64 -6.04 19.13
N ALA A 179 1.53 -5.38 19.46
CA ALA A 179 0.31 -6.02 19.96
C ALA A 179 -0.60 -6.54 18.82
N GLY A 180 -0.20 -6.39 17.55
CA GLY A 180 -0.97 -6.81 16.38
C GLY A 180 -2.15 -5.91 16.06
N ARG A 181 -2.21 -4.66 16.57
CA ARG A 181 -3.26 -3.71 16.23
C ARG A 181 -2.96 -3.06 14.89
N ILE A 182 -4.00 -2.93 14.07
CA ILE A 182 -3.92 -2.32 12.73
C ILE A 182 -4.24 -0.84 12.84
N PHE A 183 -3.31 0.00 12.42
CA PHE A 183 -3.46 1.45 12.30
C PHE A 183 -3.77 1.78 10.85
N VAL A 184 -4.86 2.50 10.61
CA VAL A 184 -5.32 2.89 9.29
C VAL A 184 -5.29 4.41 9.18
N GLY A 185 -4.48 4.92 8.26
CA GLY A 185 -4.47 6.33 7.89
C GLY A 185 -5.70 6.66 7.03
N ASP A 186 -6.79 7.07 7.67
CA ASP A 186 -8.02 7.49 7.00
C ASP A 186 -7.89 8.95 6.53
N ARG A 187 -7.11 9.08 5.45
CA ARG A 187 -6.63 10.36 4.93
C ARG A 187 -7.74 11.35 4.60
N GLY A 188 -8.86 10.86 4.05
CA GLY A 188 -9.98 11.69 3.68
C GLY A 188 -10.77 12.23 4.87
N ASN A 189 -10.69 11.57 6.03
CA ASN A 189 -11.32 11.99 7.28
C ASN A 189 -10.32 12.63 8.27
N ASN A 190 -9.07 12.83 7.87
CA ASN A 190 -8.05 13.51 8.69
C ASN A 190 -7.80 12.83 10.04
N ARG A 191 -7.78 11.51 10.07
CA ARG A 191 -7.61 10.71 11.30
C ARG A 191 -6.82 9.43 11.05
N VAL A 192 -6.31 8.85 12.14
CA VAL A 192 -5.85 7.47 12.19
C VAL A 192 -6.87 6.66 13.00
N GLN A 193 -7.38 5.56 12.45
CA GLN A 193 -8.23 4.62 13.16
C GLN A 193 -7.45 3.36 13.53
N ILE A 194 -7.75 2.76 14.67
CA ILE A 194 -7.06 1.58 15.21
C ILE A 194 -8.06 0.45 15.38
N PHE A 195 -7.69 -0.73 14.88
CA PHE A 195 -8.51 -1.94 14.87
C PHE A 195 -7.71 -3.12 15.43
N ASP A 196 -8.41 -4.17 15.88
CA ASP A 196 -7.81 -5.49 15.97
C ASP A 196 -7.73 -6.16 14.60
N GLN A 197 -7.15 -7.35 14.54
CA GLN A 197 -7.00 -8.08 13.26
C GLN A 197 -8.30 -8.71 12.74
N GLU A 198 -9.35 -8.70 13.52
CA GLU A 198 -10.72 -9.12 13.16
C GLU A 198 -11.56 -7.94 12.65
N GLY A 199 -10.97 -6.73 12.60
CA GLY A 199 -11.62 -5.52 12.10
C GLY A 199 -12.52 -4.82 13.13
N ASN A 200 -12.44 -5.19 14.41
CA ASN A 200 -13.17 -4.50 15.44
C ASN A 200 -12.50 -3.16 15.76
N PHE A 201 -13.28 -2.08 15.72
CA PHE A 201 -12.81 -0.75 16.05
C PHE A 201 -12.39 -0.64 17.51
N ILE A 202 -11.19 -0.10 17.77
CA ILE A 202 -10.66 0.13 19.12
C ILE A 202 -10.76 1.60 19.48
N LYS A 203 -10.19 2.48 18.68
CA LYS A 203 -10.21 3.94 18.87
C LYS A 203 -9.75 4.69 17.62
N GLU A 204 -9.86 6.01 17.65
CA GLU A 204 -9.32 6.91 16.64
C GLU A 204 -8.49 8.04 17.23
N TRP A 205 -7.62 8.60 16.41
CA TRP A 205 -6.82 9.79 16.69
C TRP A 205 -7.10 10.87 15.65
N PRO A 206 -7.85 11.93 15.98
CA PRO A 206 -8.31 12.96 15.03
C PRO A 206 -7.35 14.16 14.92
N GLN A 207 -6.13 14.08 15.48
CA GLN A 207 -5.19 15.21 15.55
C GLN A 207 -4.37 15.44 14.27
N PHE A 208 -4.64 14.70 13.19
CA PHE A 208 -3.91 14.81 11.95
C PHE A 208 -4.64 15.70 10.95
N GLY A 209 -3.91 16.36 10.07
CA GLY A 209 -4.48 17.11 8.96
C GLY A 209 -4.80 16.20 7.78
N ARG A 210 -3.85 15.36 7.33
CA ARG A 210 -4.04 14.43 6.22
C ARG A 210 -3.01 13.30 6.25
N PRO A 211 -3.20 12.27 7.09
CA PRO A 211 -2.25 11.19 7.27
C PRO A 211 -2.09 10.39 5.95
N SER A 212 -0.91 10.47 5.35
CA SER A 212 -0.62 9.89 4.03
C SER A 212 0.34 8.72 4.10
N GLY A 213 1.15 8.60 5.14
CA GLY A 213 2.03 7.47 5.39
C GLY A 213 2.11 7.18 6.88
N LEU A 214 2.16 5.91 7.24
CA LEU A 214 2.26 5.41 8.60
C LEU A 214 3.47 4.48 8.72
N PHE A 215 4.23 4.63 9.78
CA PHE A 215 5.28 3.70 10.16
C PHE A 215 5.27 3.52 11.68
N ILE A 216 5.41 2.29 12.16
CA ILE A 216 5.56 1.98 13.59
C ILE A 216 6.90 1.29 13.77
N ASP A 217 7.72 1.82 14.67
CA ASP A 217 9.03 1.25 14.98
C ASP A 217 8.95 0.13 16.05
N ASP A 218 10.08 -0.51 16.31
CA ASP A 218 10.21 -1.62 17.29
C ASP A 218 9.91 -1.21 18.75
N ASN A 219 9.75 0.08 19.02
CA ASN A 219 9.33 0.62 20.31
C ASN A 219 7.85 0.99 20.34
N ASP A 220 7.07 0.59 19.34
CA ASP A 220 5.67 0.96 19.13
C ASP A 220 5.44 2.47 18.97
N MET A 221 6.45 3.21 18.49
CA MET A 221 6.30 4.62 18.17
C MET A 221 5.71 4.78 16.77
N LEU A 222 4.55 5.43 16.68
CA LEU A 222 3.92 5.75 15.40
C LEU A 222 4.51 7.04 14.81
N TYR A 223 4.99 6.95 13.59
CA TYR A 223 5.38 8.08 12.73
C TYR A 223 4.32 8.28 11.65
N VAL A 224 3.87 9.51 11.47
CA VAL A 224 2.82 9.86 10.50
C VAL A 224 3.35 10.96 9.57
N THR A 225 3.28 10.70 8.27
CA THR A 225 3.46 11.78 7.29
C THR A 225 2.14 12.47 7.07
N ASP A 226 2.04 13.72 7.51
CA ASP A 226 0.83 14.54 7.39
C ASP A 226 1.00 15.54 6.24
N SER A 227 0.33 15.31 5.11
CA SER A 227 0.48 16.10 3.90
C SER A 227 -0.32 17.42 3.89
N SER A 228 -1.04 17.74 4.96
CA SER A 228 -1.85 18.96 5.10
C SER A 228 -1.87 19.50 6.53
N SER A 229 -0.79 19.28 7.31
CA SER A 229 -0.65 19.89 8.62
C SER A 229 -0.47 21.40 8.48
N GLU A 230 -1.57 22.13 8.46
CA GLU A 230 -1.54 23.55 8.79
C GLU A 230 -1.36 23.66 10.32
N ASN A 231 -0.56 24.64 10.75
CA ASN A 231 -0.37 24.95 12.18
C ASN A 231 -1.75 25.11 12.84
N ARG A 232 -2.20 24.08 13.56
CA ARG A 232 -3.38 24.12 14.42
C ARG A 232 -2.98 24.40 15.85
#